data_4c196f9ce3d0b102d7ea404536a56bed
#
_entry.id   4c196f9ce3d0b102d7ea404536a56bed
#
_cell.length_a   1.000
_cell.length_b   1.000
_cell.length_c   1.000
_cell.angle_alpha   90.00
_cell.angle_beta   90.00
_cell.angle_gamma   90.00
#
_symmetry.space_group_name_H-M   'P 1'
#
loop_
_entity.id
_entity.type
_entity.pdbx_description
1 polymer ?
#
loop_
_entity_poly.entity_id
_entity_poly.type
_entity_poly.pdbx_seq_one_letter_code
_entity_poly.pdbx_strand_id
1 'polypeptide(L)'
;RLIHTVDHLEGILNNDRDAVDAILTHMWACTVTGSPKPAAMQTIENMENSPRGWYSGCIGFLWFNGFVSTGMTLRTVHLKNGTASVRAGATLLYDSEPSVEENETQIKASAFLAATLDNKSDDSQEISLPQSGKEKTVLFVDNHDSFVHILASYVRETGAKVVTLRSGFPFMMLDEIDPDL
;
A
#
# COMPACT_ATOMS: atom_id res chain seq x y z
N ARG A 1 -12.55 -14.92 2.74
CA ARG A 1 -11.81 -13.91 3.55
C ARG A 1 -10.34 -14.02 3.21
N LEU A 2 -9.73 -12.89 2.89
CA LEU A 2 -8.28 -12.80 2.70
C LEU A 2 -7.64 -12.52 4.06
N ILE A 3 -6.55 -13.25 4.38
CA ILE A 3 -5.77 -13.04 5.59
C ILE A 3 -4.37 -12.63 5.15
N HIS A 4 -3.91 -11.46 5.61
CA HIS A 4 -2.53 -11.05 5.47
C HIS A 4 -1.81 -11.22 6.79
N THR A 5 -0.60 -11.77 6.73
CA THR A 5 0.33 -11.80 7.87
C THR A 5 1.35 -10.68 7.70
N VAL A 6 1.76 -10.09 8.81
CA VAL A 6 2.81 -9.08 8.85
C VAL A 6 3.87 -9.53 9.85
N ASP A 7 5.09 -9.63 9.38
CA ASP A 7 6.25 -9.92 10.21
C ASP A 7 7.07 -8.64 10.38
N HIS A 8 7.32 -8.27 11.64
CA HIS A 8 8.18 -7.15 11.98
C HIS A 8 9.58 -7.68 12.34
N LEU A 9 10.59 -7.22 11.60
CA LEU A 9 11.98 -7.61 11.79
C LEU A 9 12.80 -6.39 12.18
N GLU A 10 13.59 -6.52 13.22
CA GLU A 10 14.52 -5.50 13.68
C GLU A 10 15.97 -6.02 13.58
N GLY A 11 16.88 -5.13 13.27
CA GLY A 11 18.30 -5.42 13.19
C GLY A 11 19.14 -4.20 13.53
N ILE A 12 20.39 -4.45 13.90
CA ILE A 12 21.36 -3.39 14.14
C ILE A 12 22.23 -3.25 12.90
N LEU A 13 22.30 -2.03 12.37
CA LEU A 13 23.17 -1.72 11.24
C LEU A 13 24.63 -1.82 11.66
N ASN A 14 25.47 -2.42 10.82
CA ASN A 14 26.91 -2.50 11.07
C ASN A 14 27.51 -1.09 11.10
N ASN A 15 28.56 -0.91 11.92
CA ASN A 15 29.18 0.40 12.15
C ASN A 15 29.82 1.04 10.90
N ASP A 16 30.10 0.24 9.88
CA ASP A 16 30.67 0.65 8.58
C ASP A 16 29.61 0.89 7.51
N ARG A 17 28.33 0.86 7.89
CA ARG A 17 27.18 1.02 6.99
C ARG A 17 26.31 2.19 7.42
N ASP A 18 25.59 2.74 6.44
CA ASP A 18 24.65 3.83 6.66
C ASP A 18 23.22 3.50 6.19
N ALA A 19 22.31 4.45 6.30
CA ALA A 19 20.92 4.29 5.90
C ALA A 19 20.75 4.00 4.40
N VAL A 20 21.66 4.49 3.55
CA VAL A 20 21.62 4.22 2.09
C VAL A 20 22.02 2.78 1.82
N ASP A 21 23.05 2.26 2.51
CA ASP A 21 23.41 0.85 2.43
C ASP A 21 22.24 -0.04 2.83
N ALA A 22 21.52 0.32 3.89
CA ALA A 22 20.33 -0.41 4.35
C ALA A 22 19.24 -0.43 3.27
N ILE A 23 18.91 0.71 2.65
CA ILE A 23 17.94 0.78 1.56
C ILE A 23 18.38 -0.13 0.41
N LEU A 24 19.59 0.03 -0.08
CA LEU A 24 20.09 -0.71 -1.26
C LEU A 24 20.12 -2.22 -1.02
N THR A 25 20.44 -2.66 0.19
CA THR A 25 20.46 -4.06 0.56
C THR A 25 19.05 -4.68 0.55
N HIS A 26 18.04 -3.91 0.97
CA HIS A 26 16.65 -4.38 1.06
C HIS A 26 15.84 -4.16 -0.22
N MET A 27 16.30 -3.31 -1.13
CA MET A 27 15.68 -3.13 -2.45
C MET A 27 15.98 -4.33 -3.36
N TRP A 28 15.14 -4.66 -4.24
CA TRP A 28 13.72 -4.39 -4.40
C TRP A 28 12.93 -5.47 -3.67
N ALA A 29 11.72 -5.13 -3.21
CA ALA A 29 10.92 -6.07 -2.44
C ALA A 29 10.64 -7.37 -3.22
N CYS A 30 10.76 -8.51 -2.55
CA CYS A 30 10.60 -9.83 -3.15
C CYS A 30 9.21 -10.04 -3.76
N THR A 31 8.19 -9.40 -3.18
CA THR A 31 6.80 -9.42 -3.67
C THR A 31 6.60 -8.85 -5.06
N VAL A 32 7.53 -8.02 -5.54
CA VAL A 32 7.49 -7.40 -6.88
C VAL A 32 8.64 -7.84 -7.79
N THR A 33 9.55 -8.65 -7.27
CA THR A 33 10.67 -9.22 -8.04
C THR A 33 10.63 -10.74 -8.08
N GLY A 34 10.64 -11.38 -6.95
CA GLY A 34 10.64 -12.83 -6.82
C GLY A 34 11.85 -13.36 -6.05
N SER A 35 11.90 -14.67 -5.89
CA SER A 35 12.94 -15.39 -5.16
C SER A 35 13.42 -16.60 -5.97
N PRO A 36 14.75 -16.82 -6.09
CA PRO A 36 15.88 -16.01 -5.61
C PRO A 36 15.97 -14.68 -6.34
N LYS A 37 16.19 -13.58 -5.60
CA LYS A 37 16.10 -12.21 -6.15
C LYS A 37 16.94 -11.96 -7.40
N PRO A 38 18.24 -12.33 -7.47
CA PRO A 38 19.05 -12.08 -8.68
C PRO A 38 18.50 -12.78 -9.92
N ALA A 39 18.09 -14.03 -9.79
CA ALA A 39 17.53 -14.81 -10.90
C ALA A 39 16.18 -14.25 -11.35
N ALA A 40 15.32 -13.89 -10.39
CA ALA A 40 14.02 -13.29 -10.69
C ALA A 40 14.18 -11.94 -11.41
N MET A 41 15.08 -11.08 -10.95
CA MET A 41 15.36 -9.79 -11.60
C MET A 41 15.88 -9.98 -13.03
N GLN A 42 16.78 -10.94 -13.25
CA GLN A 42 17.27 -11.25 -14.59
C GLN A 42 16.14 -11.77 -15.50
N THR A 43 15.24 -12.59 -14.97
CA THR A 43 14.07 -13.08 -15.70
C THR A 43 13.15 -11.93 -16.10
N ILE A 44 12.88 -11.02 -15.18
CA ILE A 44 12.07 -9.81 -15.45
C ILE A 44 12.70 -8.97 -16.57
N GLU A 45 14.00 -8.71 -16.50
CA GLU A 45 14.72 -7.94 -17.51
C GLU A 45 14.65 -8.59 -18.89
N ASN A 46 14.69 -9.92 -18.93
CA ASN A 46 14.63 -10.66 -20.20
C ASN A 46 13.21 -10.74 -20.79
N MET A 47 12.17 -10.68 -19.96
CA MET A 47 10.80 -10.94 -20.38
C MET A 47 9.95 -9.69 -20.55
N GLU A 48 10.19 -8.65 -19.76
CA GLU A 48 9.42 -7.42 -19.86
C GLU A 48 9.89 -6.54 -21.01
N ASN A 49 8.94 -6.13 -21.86
CA ASN A 49 9.23 -5.36 -23.07
C ASN A 49 9.38 -3.86 -22.83
N SER A 50 9.22 -3.39 -21.60
CA SER A 50 9.30 -1.98 -21.25
C SER A 50 9.83 -1.80 -19.83
N PRO A 51 10.60 -0.73 -19.56
CA PRO A 51 11.12 -0.45 -18.23
C PRO A 51 9.97 -0.24 -17.23
N ARG A 52 10.16 -0.73 -16.01
CA ARG A 52 9.16 -0.63 -14.94
C ARG A 52 8.93 0.81 -14.47
N GLY A 53 9.93 1.69 -14.65
CA GLY A 53 9.87 3.06 -14.19
C GLY A 53 9.72 3.12 -12.66
N TRP A 54 8.64 3.72 -12.18
CA TRP A 54 8.35 3.81 -10.75
C TRP A 54 7.84 2.51 -10.13
N TYR A 55 7.26 1.62 -10.94
CA TYR A 55 6.69 0.36 -10.45
C TYR A 55 7.79 -0.53 -9.85
N SER A 56 7.52 -1.11 -8.71
CA SER A 56 8.43 -1.93 -7.90
C SER A 56 9.64 -1.22 -7.28
N GLY A 57 9.75 0.08 -7.46
CA GLY A 57 10.73 0.90 -6.75
C GLY A 57 10.32 1.22 -5.32
N CYS A 58 10.94 2.24 -4.75
CA CYS A 58 10.51 2.80 -3.48
C CYS A 58 10.36 4.32 -3.56
N ILE A 59 9.54 4.84 -2.67
CA ILE A 59 9.42 6.27 -2.38
C ILE A 59 9.59 6.48 -0.89
N GLY A 60 10.18 7.58 -0.48
CA GLY A 60 10.36 7.81 0.94
C GLY A 60 11.14 9.06 1.26
N PHE A 61 11.58 9.13 2.50
CA PHE A 61 12.34 10.24 3.04
C PHE A 61 13.68 9.75 3.56
N LEU A 62 14.72 10.49 3.25
CA LEU A 62 16.04 10.35 3.83
C LEU A 62 16.37 11.67 4.54
N TRP A 63 16.51 11.64 5.85
CA TRP A 63 16.87 12.80 6.65
C TRP A 63 18.39 12.91 6.82
N PHE A 64 18.88 14.12 6.94
CA PHE A 64 20.33 14.38 7.14
C PHE A 64 20.88 13.84 8.46
N ASN A 65 20.02 13.46 9.41
CA ASN A 65 20.41 12.80 10.66
C ASN A 65 20.56 11.27 10.51
N GLY A 66 20.45 10.73 9.28
CA GLY A 66 20.56 9.31 9.01
C GLY A 66 19.26 8.51 9.15
N PHE A 67 18.15 9.15 9.55
CA PHE A 67 16.86 8.46 9.57
C PHE A 67 16.35 8.29 8.14
N VAL A 68 15.79 7.13 7.85
CA VAL A 68 15.17 6.79 6.57
C VAL A 68 13.84 6.09 6.78
N SER A 69 12.89 6.41 5.92
CA SER A 69 11.60 5.71 5.85
C SER A 69 11.19 5.59 4.40
N THR A 70 10.96 4.37 3.94
CA THR A 70 10.60 4.09 2.54
C THR A 70 9.39 3.19 2.46
N GLY A 71 8.59 3.38 1.41
CA GLY A 71 7.50 2.50 1.03
C GLY A 71 7.67 2.00 -0.40
N MET A 72 7.17 0.81 -0.68
CA MET A 72 7.20 0.23 -2.02
C MET A 72 6.23 0.96 -2.96
N THR A 73 6.68 1.23 -4.20
CA THR A 73 5.85 1.87 -5.23
C THR A 73 5.06 0.82 -6.00
N LEU A 74 3.79 0.71 -5.64
CA LEU A 74 2.80 -0.07 -6.37
C LEU A 74 1.44 0.64 -6.25
N ARG A 75 0.42 0.23 -7.00
CA ARG A 75 -0.88 0.91 -7.00
C ARG A 75 -0.77 2.42 -7.24
N THR A 76 0.11 2.79 -8.16
CA THR A 76 0.49 4.18 -8.44
C THR A 76 0.15 4.54 -9.87
N VAL A 77 -0.40 5.74 -10.07
CA VAL A 77 -0.64 6.33 -11.38
C VAL A 77 0.48 7.30 -11.70
N HIS A 78 1.07 7.17 -12.87
CA HIS A 78 2.03 8.12 -13.40
C HIS A 78 1.33 9.07 -14.36
N LEU A 79 1.30 10.36 -14.01
CA LEU A 79 0.73 11.42 -14.84
C LEU A 79 1.85 12.19 -15.52
N LYS A 80 1.84 12.21 -16.86
CA LYS A 80 2.82 12.96 -17.64
C LYS A 80 2.18 13.51 -18.91
N ASN A 81 2.28 14.81 -19.12
CA ASN A 81 1.80 15.49 -20.32
C ASN A 81 0.34 15.15 -20.67
N GLY A 82 -0.54 15.12 -19.67
CA GLY A 82 -1.95 14.80 -19.84
C GLY A 82 -2.25 13.31 -20.05
N THR A 83 -1.25 12.45 -19.99
CA THR A 83 -1.43 11.00 -20.08
C THR A 83 -1.26 10.36 -18.72
N ALA A 84 -2.26 9.58 -18.30
CA ALA A 84 -2.20 8.73 -17.12
C ALA A 84 -1.76 7.32 -17.51
N SER A 85 -0.78 6.77 -16.80
CA SER A 85 -0.34 5.39 -16.99
C SER A 85 -0.29 4.65 -15.65
N VAL A 86 -0.71 3.40 -15.67
CA VAL A 86 -0.71 2.48 -14.54
C VAL A 86 0.05 1.23 -14.93
N ARG A 87 0.90 0.75 -14.03
CA ARG A 87 1.49 -0.58 -14.14
C ARG A 87 1.01 -1.46 -13.00
N ALA A 88 0.54 -2.64 -13.35
CA ALA A 88 0.15 -3.69 -12.43
C ALA A 88 0.87 -4.98 -12.78
N GLY A 89 1.04 -5.86 -11.81
CA GLY A 89 1.67 -7.16 -12.00
C GLY A 89 1.06 -8.20 -11.07
N ALA A 90 1.27 -9.47 -11.43
CA ALA A 90 0.92 -10.62 -10.63
C ALA A 90 2.18 -11.38 -10.18
N THR A 91 2.07 -12.13 -9.10
CA THR A 91 3.14 -13.00 -8.64
C THR A 91 2.94 -14.38 -9.24
N LEU A 92 3.89 -14.82 -10.06
CA LEU A 92 3.83 -16.11 -10.72
C LEU A 92 4.46 -17.18 -9.83
N LEU A 93 3.71 -18.22 -9.55
CA LEU A 93 4.13 -19.43 -8.84
C LEU A 93 4.07 -20.62 -9.78
N TYR A 94 4.56 -21.78 -9.32
CA TYR A 94 4.62 -22.99 -10.13
C TYR A 94 3.25 -23.44 -10.68
N ASP A 95 2.21 -23.27 -9.89
CA ASP A 95 0.80 -23.65 -10.18
C ASP A 95 -0.07 -22.44 -10.59
N SER A 96 0.53 -21.30 -10.91
CA SER A 96 -0.21 -20.16 -11.43
C SER A 96 -0.80 -20.46 -12.81
N GLU A 97 -2.09 -20.14 -12.97
CA GLU A 97 -2.80 -20.24 -14.23
C GLU A 97 -2.68 -18.91 -14.99
N PRO A 98 -2.06 -18.87 -16.19
CA PRO A 98 -1.76 -17.64 -16.90
C PRO A 98 -2.96 -16.69 -17.09
N SER A 99 -4.13 -17.23 -17.39
CA SER A 99 -5.36 -16.45 -17.58
C SER A 99 -5.89 -15.83 -16.29
N VAL A 100 -5.67 -16.47 -15.16
CA VAL A 100 -6.06 -15.98 -13.84
C VAL A 100 -5.12 -14.84 -13.43
N GLU A 101 -3.83 -15.02 -13.61
CA GLU A 101 -2.82 -13.99 -13.29
C GLU A 101 -2.96 -12.74 -14.18
N GLU A 102 -3.24 -12.93 -15.48
CA GLU A 102 -3.53 -11.82 -16.39
C GLU A 102 -4.77 -11.05 -15.93
N ASN A 103 -5.86 -11.73 -15.61
CA ASN A 103 -7.07 -11.12 -15.10
C ASN A 103 -6.82 -10.37 -13.79
N GLU A 104 -5.97 -10.88 -12.91
CA GLU A 104 -5.57 -10.21 -11.68
C GLU A 104 -4.88 -8.87 -11.96
N THR A 105 -4.00 -8.81 -12.97
CA THR A 105 -3.34 -7.54 -13.36
C THR A 105 -4.36 -6.52 -13.85
N GLN A 106 -5.34 -6.94 -14.64
CA GLN A 106 -6.41 -6.07 -15.15
C GLN A 106 -7.29 -5.53 -14.01
N ILE A 107 -7.68 -6.39 -13.06
CA ILE A 107 -8.43 -5.99 -11.87
C ILE A 107 -7.63 -4.97 -11.04
N LYS A 108 -6.33 -5.21 -10.85
CA LYS A 108 -5.45 -4.28 -10.12
C LYS A 108 -5.34 -2.90 -10.78
N ALA A 109 -5.43 -2.82 -12.09
CA ALA A 109 -5.37 -1.57 -12.85
C ALA A 109 -6.74 -0.88 -12.99
N SER A 110 -7.84 -1.63 -12.90
CA SER A 110 -9.19 -1.18 -13.29
C SER A 110 -9.69 0.04 -12.51
N ALA A 111 -9.43 0.10 -11.20
CA ALA A 111 -9.85 1.22 -10.37
C ALA A 111 -9.23 2.56 -10.83
N PHE A 112 -7.96 2.53 -11.25
CA PHE A 112 -7.27 3.72 -11.77
C PHE A 112 -7.77 4.11 -13.16
N LEU A 113 -8.03 3.12 -14.01
CA LEU A 113 -8.60 3.35 -15.34
C LEU A 113 -10.01 3.93 -15.23
N ALA A 114 -10.84 3.39 -14.36
CA ALA A 114 -12.18 3.93 -14.10
C ALA A 114 -12.11 5.40 -13.64
N ALA A 115 -11.25 5.72 -12.68
CA ALA A 115 -11.07 7.09 -12.21
C ALA A 115 -10.60 8.08 -13.30
N THR A 116 -9.96 7.62 -14.37
CA THR A 116 -9.54 8.47 -15.49
C THR A 116 -10.65 8.64 -16.55
N LEU A 117 -11.63 7.74 -16.57
CA LEU A 117 -12.73 7.75 -17.54
C LEU A 117 -13.95 8.53 -17.03
N ASP A 118 -14.16 8.58 -15.73
CA ASP A 118 -15.33 9.22 -15.09
C ASP A 118 -15.36 10.76 -15.18
N ASN A 119 -14.31 11.40 -15.67
CA ASN A 119 -14.22 12.85 -15.79
C ASN A 119 -14.98 13.44 -17.02
N LYS A 120 -15.94 12.71 -17.60
CA LYS A 120 -16.77 13.21 -18.72
C LYS A 120 -18.22 13.55 -18.37
N SER A 121 -18.65 13.39 -17.15
CA SER A 121 -19.95 13.89 -16.69
C SER A 121 -19.74 14.99 -15.65
N ASP A 122 -20.12 16.20 -16.01
CA ASP A 122 -20.23 17.39 -15.15
C ASP A 122 -21.36 17.24 -14.09
N ASP A 123 -21.85 16.02 -13.94
CA ASP A 123 -22.67 15.59 -12.82
C ASP A 123 -21.76 14.94 -11.78
N SER A 124 -21.16 15.78 -10.96
CA SER A 124 -20.65 15.36 -9.65
C SER A 124 -21.85 14.93 -8.79
N GLN A 125 -22.42 13.77 -9.09
CA GLN A 125 -23.08 13.01 -8.04
C GLN A 125 -21.98 12.69 -7.03
N GLU A 126 -21.91 13.49 -5.96
CA GLU A 126 -21.25 13.06 -4.76
C GLU A 126 -21.73 11.63 -4.52
N ILE A 127 -20.83 10.66 -4.68
CA ILE A 127 -21.11 9.29 -4.25
C ILE A 127 -21.25 9.42 -2.73
N SER A 128 -22.45 9.67 -2.28
CA SER A 128 -22.75 9.67 -0.85
C SER A 128 -22.60 8.24 -0.40
N LEU A 129 -21.46 7.95 0.21
CA LEU A 129 -21.26 6.66 0.85
C LEU A 129 -22.39 6.43 1.86
N PRO A 130 -22.87 5.19 1.98
CA PRO A 130 -23.89 4.86 2.96
C PRO A 130 -23.46 5.36 4.35
N GLN A 131 -24.28 6.21 4.97
CA GLN A 131 -24.03 6.76 6.30
C GLN A 131 -24.28 5.72 7.40
N SER A 132 -23.84 4.48 7.17
CA SER A 132 -24.04 3.34 8.06
C SER A 132 -23.29 3.46 9.40
N GLY A 133 -22.27 4.32 9.43
CA GLY A 133 -21.51 4.63 10.65
C GLY A 133 -22.06 5.81 11.45
N LYS A 134 -23.14 6.47 11.01
CA LYS A 134 -23.72 7.61 11.73
C LYS A 134 -24.12 7.21 13.15
N GLU A 135 -23.75 8.07 14.12
CA GLU A 135 -23.96 7.84 15.56
C GLU A 135 -23.13 6.68 16.14
N LYS A 136 -22.21 6.10 15.36
CA LYS A 136 -21.29 5.07 15.84
C LYS A 136 -19.93 5.64 16.19
N THR A 137 -19.35 5.17 17.27
CA THR A 137 -17.97 5.44 17.65
C THR A 137 -17.11 4.21 17.36
N VAL A 138 -16.10 4.36 16.53
CA VAL A 138 -15.17 3.27 16.17
C VAL A 138 -13.79 3.57 16.71
N LEU A 139 -13.24 2.63 17.47
CA LEU A 139 -11.88 2.71 17.98
C LEU A 139 -10.94 1.89 17.10
N PHE A 140 -9.95 2.55 16.54
CA PHE A 140 -8.81 1.89 15.89
C PHE A 140 -7.64 1.79 16.85
N VAL A 141 -7.17 0.58 17.08
CA VAL A 141 -5.92 0.35 17.82
C VAL A 141 -4.76 0.28 16.84
N ASP A 142 -3.88 1.27 16.91
CA ASP A 142 -2.68 1.34 16.10
C ASP A 142 -1.56 0.46 16.69
N ASN A 143 -1.30 -0.66 16.07
CA ASN A 143 -0.19 -1.56 16.40
C ASN A 143 1.08 -1.25 15.59
N HIS A 144 1.38 0.05 15.40
CA HIS A 144 2.49 0.53 14.56
C HIS A 144 2.32 0.21 13.07
N ASP A 145 1.05 0.16 12.61
CA ASP A 145 0.71 -0.05 11.21
C ASP A 145 0.59 1.29 10.48
N SER A 146 1.23 1.39 9.31
CA SER A 146 1.18 2.58 8.46
C SER A 146 -0.20 2.82 7.81
N PHE A 147 -1.09 1.83 7.79
CA PHE A 147 -2.40 1.90 7.15
C PHE A 147 -3.54 2.29 8.09
N VAL A 148 -3.33 2.28 9.39
CA VAL A 148 -4.40 2.53 10.38
C VAL A 148 -5.13 3.86 10.14
N HIS A 149 -4.40 4.93 9.81
CA HIS A 149 -4.99 6.23 9.54
C HIS A 149 -5.78 6.29 8.23
N ILE A 150 -5.39 5.51 7.22
CA ILE A 150 -6.12 5.37 5.95
C ILE A 150 -7.43 4.64 6.20
N LEU A 151 -7.39 3.52 6.93
CA LEU A 151 -8.58 2.76 7.31
C LEU A 151 -9.52 3.61 8.16
N ALA A 152 -8.98 4.35 9.11
CA ALA A 152 -9.74 5.29 9.93
C ALA A 152 -10.44 6.38 9.09
N SER A 153 -9.79 6.87 8.02
CA SER A 153 -10.40 7.81 7.08
C SER A 153 -11.57 7.19 6.33
N TYR A 154 -11.45 5.99 5.81
CA TYR A 154 -12.54 5.30 5.13
C TYR A 154 -13.74 5.07 6.05
N VAL A 155 -13.51 4.76 7.33
CA VAL A 155 -14.59 4.60 8.30
C VAL A 155 -15.24 5.95 8.62
N ARG A 156 -14.48 7.05 8.71
CA ARG A 156 -15.08 8.39 8.88
C ARG A 156 -16.01 8.79 7.73
N GLU A 157 -15.70 8.37 6.50
CA GLU A 157 -16.54 8.64 5.32
C GLU A 157 -17.93 8.00 5.44
N THR A 158 -18.10 6.96 6.25
CA THR A 158 -19.41 6.36 6.56
C THR A 158 -20.23 7.17 7.58
N GLY A 159 -19.70 8.29 8.07
CA GLY A 159 -20.34 9.13 9.10
C GLY A 159 -20.00 8.73 10.53
N ALA A 160 -19.13 7.74 10.76
CA ALA A 160 -18.72 7.32 12.09
C ALA A 160 -17.77 8.32 12.77
N LYS A 161 -17.90 8.48 14.09
CA LYS A 161 -16.85 9.07 14.92
C LYS A 161 -15.72 8.06 15.07
N VAL A 162 -14.50 8.42 14.65
CA VAL A 162 -13.35 7.52 14.72
C VAL A 162 -12.30 8.07 15.66
N VAL A 163 -11.93 7.26 16.64
CA VAL A 163 -10.80 7.50 17.54
C VAL A 163 -9.69 6.52 17.20
N THR A 164 -8.45 7.01 17.13
CA THR A 164 -7.28 6.15 16.91
C THR A 164 -6.36 6.26 18.11
N LEU A 165 -6.06 5.13 18.74
CA LEU A 165 -5.13 5.05 19.85
C LEU A 165 -4.01 4.07 19.54
N ARG A 166 -2.80 4.40 19.97
CA ARG A 166 -1.67 3.49 19.87
C ARG A 166 -1.82 2.34 20.85
N SER A 167 -1.42 1.14 20.46
CA SER A 167 -1.41 -0.04 21.33
C SER A 167 -0.66 0.24 22.63
N GLY A 168 -1.16 -0.33 23.74
CA GLY A 168 -0.64 -0.06 25.08
C GLY A 168 -1.26 1.14 25.79
N PHE A 169 -2.30 1.75 25.22
CA PHE A 169 -3.08 2.77 25.92
C PHE A 169 -3.77 2.20 27.19
N PRO A 170 -4.02 3.01 28.23
CA PRO A 170 -4.70 2.57 29.45
C PRO A 170 -6.13 2.10 29.18
N PHE A 171 -6.51 0.94 29.69
CA PHE A 171 -7.85 0.36 29.49
C PHE A 171 -9.01 1.27 29.92
N MET A 172 -8.80 2.14 30.91
CA MET A 172 -9.80 3.12 31.34
C MET A 172 -10.24 4.07 30.21
N MET A 173 -9.41 4.26 29.19
CA MET A 173 -9.79 5.04 28.01
C MET A 173 -10.91 4.38 27.19
N LEU A 174 -11.11 3.06 27.30
CA LEU A 174 -12.25 2.39 26.67
C LEU A 174 -13.58 2.85 27.28
N ASP A 175 -13.62 3.01 28.59
CA ASP A 175 -14.82 3.48 29.30
C ASP A 175 -15.12 4.95 28.95
N GLU A 176 -14.07 5.76 28.69
CA GLU A 176 -14.23 7.17 28.28
C GLU A 176 -14.67 7.32 26.82
N ILE A 177 -14.19 6.46 25.94
CA ILE A 177 -14.49 6.52 24.50
C ILE A 177 -15.82 5.84 24.21
N ASP A 178 -16.17 4.80 24.98
CA ASP A 178 -17.37 3.96 24.82
C ASP A 178 -17.58 3.55 23.32
N PRO A 179 -16.64 2.81 22.72
CA PRO A 179 -16.74 2.51 21.31
C PRO A 179 -17.78 1.43 21.03
N ASP A 180 -18.51 1.61 19.93
CA ASP A 180 -19.42 0.57 19.39
C ASP A 180 -18.66 -0.57 18.69
N LEU A 181 -17.43 -0.29 18.21
CA LEU A 181 -16.55 -1.23 17.51
C LEU A 181 -15.10 -0.86 17.72
#